data_eacde876a0cf1c5e4857b66dc34b1cd5
#
_entry.id   eacde876a0cf1c5e4857b66dc34b1cd5
#
_cell.length_a   1.000
_cell.length_b   1.000
_cell.length_c   1.000
_cell.angle_alpha   90.00
_cell.angle_beta   90.00
_cell.angle_gamma   90.00
#
_symmetry.space_group_name_H-M   'P 1'
#
loop_
_entity.id
_entity.type
_entity.pdbx_description
1 polymer ?
#
loop_
_entity_poly.entity_id
_entity_poly.type
_entity_poly.pdbx_seq_one_letter_code
_entity_poly.pdbx_strand_id
1 'polypeptide(L)'
;MLLNAPVTDSEVQNPEPDYPNVSINDLLAMVRLDQSKGEVLLTEKILLAMDNINDQVLLLKIDTETQIRKYKRAVCYEAAALICEDNLDFDTTTNGQSRGENQQAKMQSLRRIVNHTIADLTNRKRNRVKLI
;
A
#
# COMPACT_ATOMS: atom_id res chain seq x y z
N MET A 1 -2.38 -8.35 -29.41
CA MET A 1 -2.18 -8.03 -29.09
C MET A 1 -2.13 -7.59 -28.53
N LEU A 2 -1.99 -7.57 -28.23
CA LEU A 2 -1.98 -7.12 -27.70
C LEU A 2 -1.69 -6.60 -27.18
N LEU A 3 -1.71 -6.55 -27.19
CA LEU A 3 -1.53 -5.99 -26.77
C LEU A 3 -1.37 -5.29 -25.96
N ASN A 4 -1.23 -5.12 -25.56
CA ASN A 4 -1.38 -4.14 -24.90
C ASN A 4 -1.45 -4.32 -23.52
N ALA A 5 -1.99 -5.10 -23.17
CA ALA A 5 -2.19 -5.36 -21.83
C ALA A 5 -0.96 -5.46 -21.03
N PRO A 6 -0.04 -6.14 -21.42
CA PRO A 6 1.09 -6.35 -20.58
C PRO A 6 1.80 -5.09 -20.20
N VAL A 7 1.60 -4.12 -20.98
CA VAL A 7 2.26 -2.94 -20.71
C VAL A 7 1.91 -2.36 -19.41
N THR A 8 0.68 -2.46 -19.04
CA THR A 8 0.23 -1.82 -17.87
C THR A 8 0.45 -2.63 -16.65
N ASP A 9 0.90 -3.85 -16.77
CA ASP A 9 1.07 -4.67 -15.63
C ASP A 9 2.53 -4.70 -15.23
N SER A 10 3.07 -3.58 -14.91
CA SER A 10 4.43 -3.52 -14.49
C SER A 10 4.57 -4.02 -13.08
N GLU A 11 5.31 -5.05 -12.92
CA GLU A 11 5.54 -5.61 -11.61
C GLU A 11 6.73 -4.92 -10.97
N VAL A 12 6.57 -4.48 -9.75
CA VAL A 12 7.64 -3.83 -9.02
C VAL A 12 8.35 -4.90 -8.22
N GLN A 13 9.65 -5.00 -8.43
CA GLN A 13 10.41 -6.04 -7.79
C GLN A 13 10.66 -5.74 -6.35
N ASN A 14 10.38 -6.70 -5.48
CA ASN A 14 10.59 -6.52 -4.06
C ASN A 14 12.08 -6.48 -3.76
N PRO A 15 12.56 -5.49 -3.01
CA PRO A 15 13.97 -5.48 -2.62
C PRO A 15 14.36 -6.70 -1.80
N GLU A 16 13.39 -7.29 -1.10
CA GLU A 16 13.64 -8.50 -0.37
C GLU A 16 13.24 -9.68 -1.24
N PRO A 17 14.17 -10.49 -1.70
CA PRO A 17 13.83 -11.54 -2.66
C PRO A 17 12.86 -12.58 -2.15
N ASP A 18 12.76 -12.73 -0.85
CA ASP A 18 11.87 -13.74 -0.29
C ASP A 18 10.43 -13.28 -0.23
N TYR A 19 10.16 -12.04 -0.56
CA TYR A 19 8.80 -11.50 -0.46
C TYR A 19 8.23 -11.28 -1.85
N PRO A 20 6.91 -11.27 -1.97
CA PRO A 20 6.29 -11.16 -3.31
C PRO A 20 6.48 -9.80 -3.93
N ASN A 21 6.51 -9.79 -5.24
CA ASN A 21 6.47 -8.54 -5.99
C ASN A 21 5.04 -8.02 -6.00
N VAL A 22 4.88 -6.73 -6.23
CA VAL A 22 3.57 -6.11 -6.30
C VAL A 22 3.51 -5.31 -7.58
N SER A 23 2.43 -5.44 -8.33
CA SER A 23 2.32 -4.73 -9.60
C SER A 23 1.49 -3.47 -9.43
N ILE A 24 1.65 -2.57 -10.38
CA ILE A 24 0.84 -1.37 -10.40
C ILE A 24 -0.63 -1.75 -10.55
N ASN A 25 -0.92 -2.78 -11.31
CA ASN A 25 -2.29 -3.26 -11.43
C ASN A 25 -2.86 -3.72 -10.10
N ASP A 26 -2.04 -4.36 -9.28
CA ASP A 26 -2.49 -4.74 -7.94
C ASP A 26 -2.92 -3.51 -7.16
N LEU A 27 -2.11 -2.48 -7.22
CA LEU A 27 -2.42 -1.25 -6.50
C LEU A 27 -3.71 -0.63 -6.99
N LEU A 28 -3.85 -0.51 -8.30
CA LEU A 28 -5.03 0.13 -8.86
C LEU A 28 -6.30 -0.69 -8.66
N ALA A 29 -6.15 -2.00 -8.58
CA ALA A 29 -7.30 -2.85 -8.34
C ALA A 29 -7.79 -2.76 -6.90
N MET A 30 -6.89 -2.53 -5.98
CA MET A 30 -7.26 -2.50 -4.57
C MET A 30 -7.68 -1.13 -4.08
N VAL A 31 -7.08 -0.09 -4.64
CA VAL A 31 -7.31 1.25 -4.13
C VAL A 31 -7.70 2.15 -5.28
N ARG A 32 -8.70 2.99 -5.07
CA ARG A 32 -9.07 3.93 -6.07
C ARG A 32 -8.11 5.06 -6.07
N LEU A 33 -7.33 5.23 -7.09
CA LEU A 33 -6.36 6.29 -7.22
C LEU A 33 -6.56 7.03 -8.51
N ASP A 34 -6.13 8.28 -8.51
CA ASP A 34 -6.16 9.08 -9.70
C ASP A 34 -5.12 8.54 -10.66
N GLN A 35 -5.54 8.13 -11.82
CA GLN A 35 -4.64 7.52 -12.77
C GLN A 35 -3.70 8.49 -13.41
N SER A 36 -3.88 9.77 -13.18
CA SER A 36 -2.97 10.74 -13.73
C SER A 36 -1.61 10.71 -13.02
N LYS A 37 -1.48 9.88 -11.98
CA LYS A 37 -0.25 9.88 -11.24
C LYS A 37 0.94 9.34 -12.01
N GLY A 38 0.78 8.56 -12.95
CA GLY A 38 1.90 8.11 -13.75
C GLY A 38 2.64 6.92 -13.14
N GLU A 39 3.22 6.16 -14.03
CA GLU A 39 3.83 4.89 -13.65
C GLU A 39 5.06 5.06 -12.79
N VAL A 40 5.86 6.07 -13.08
CA VAL A 40 7.09 6.27 -12.32
C VAL A 40 6.78 6.58 -10.87
N LEU A 41 5.82 7.45 -10.63
CA LEU A 41 5.46 7.80 -9.28
C LEU A 41 4.88 6.60 -8.54
N LEU A 42 4.01 5.85 -9.19
CA LEU A 42 3.40 4.70 -8.54
C LEU A 42 4.45 3.65 -8.20
N THR A 43 5.41 3.44 -9.10
CA THR A 43 6.48 2.49 -8.83
C THR A 43 7.30 2.90 -7.62
N GLU A 44 7.61 4.18 -7.53
CA GLU A 44 8.39 4.67 -6.40
C GLU A 44 7.64 4.49 -5.10
N LYS A 45 6.35 4.76 -5.12
CA LYS A 45 5.55 4.62 -3.89
C LYS A 45 5.41 3.16 -3.48
N ILE A 46 5.31 2.27 -4.45
CA ILE A 46 5.25 0.85 -4.14
C ILE A 46 6.57 0.39 -3.53
N LEU A 47 7.68 0.85 -4.06
CA LEU A 47 8.98 0.48 -3.50
C LEU A 47 9.12 0.97 -2.07
N LEU A 48 8.74 2.21 -1.84
CA LEU A 48 8.81 2.77 -0.50
C LEU A 48 7.89 2.00 0.44
N ALA A 49 6.71 1.65 -0.04
CA ALA A 49 5.78 0.87 0.76
C ALA A 49 6.36 -0.50 1.09
N MET A 50 7.01 -1.12 0.13
CA MET A 50 7.65 -2.41 0.39
C MET A 50 8.69 -2.29 1.49
N ASP A 51 9.51 -1.23 1.46
CA ASP A 51 10.49 -1.03 2.50
C ASP A 51 9.83 -0.91 3.87
N ASN A 52 8.77 -0.12 3.94
CA ASN A 52 8.07 0.10 5.21
C ASN A 52 7.44 -1.18 5.73
N ILE A 53 6.81 -1.94 4.84
CA ILE A 53 6.14 -3.16 5.27
C ILE A 53 7.16 -4.25 5.60
N ASN A 54 8.23 -4.34 4.82
CA ASN A 54 9.25 -5.34 5.08
C ASN A 54 9.86 -5.17 6.47
N ASP A 55 10.04 -3.93 6.88
CA ASP A 55 10.55 -3.67 8.22
C ASP A 55 9.62 -4.19 9.29
N GLN A 56 8.33 -4.18 9.04
CA GLN A 56 7.37 -4.58 10.05
C GLN A 56 7.11 -6.09 10.06
N VAL A 57 7.41 -6.77 8.97
CA VAL A 57 7.20 -8.21 8.92
C VAL A 57 8.52 -8.97 8.91
N LEU A 58 9.58 -8.34 9.40
CA LEU A 58 10.86 -8.94 9.46
C LEU A 58 10.80 -10.31 10.03
N LEU A 59 11.50 -11.23 9.51
CA LEU A 59 11.57 -12.60 9.95
C LEU A 59 10.34 -13.45 9.68
N LEU A 60 9.32 -12.87 9.08
CA LEU A 60 8.15 -13.65 8.76
C LEU A 60 8.30 -14.25 7.38
N LYS A 61 7.84 -15.49 7.23
CA LYS A 61 7.85 -16.10 5.92
C LYS A 61 6.55 -15.84 5.23
N ILE A 62 6.61 -15.37 4.00
CA ILE A 62 5.42 -15.07 3.21
C ILE A 62 5.37 -16.07 2.07
N ASP A 63 4.82 -17.24 2.33
CA ASP A 63 4.82 -18.25 1.28
C ASP A 63 3.48 -18.91 1.03
N THR A 64 2.48 -18.74 1.87
CA THR A 64 1.17 -19.29 1.55
C THR A 64 0.39 -18.26 0.75
N GLU A 65 -0.60 -18.74 0.03
CA GLU A 65 -1.41 -17.87 -0.79
C GLU A 65 -2.08 -16.79 0.03
N THR A 66 -2.56 -17.14 1.21
CA THR A 66 -3.19 -16.17 2.08
C THR A 66 -2.19 -15.12 2.55
N GLN A 67 -1.00 -15.54 2.91
CA GLN A 67 0.02 -14.60 3.33
C GLN A 67 0.42 -13.67 2.20
N ILE A 68 0.54 -14.21 0.99
CA ILE A 68 0.89 -13.39 -0.15
C ILE A 68 -0.18 -12.33 -0.39
N ARG A 69 -1.44 -12.72 -0.32
CA ARG A 69 -2.52 -11.76 -0.51
C ARG A 69 -2.49 -10.66 0.55
N LYS A 70 -2.27 -11.04 1.77
CA LYS A 70 -2.23 -10.06 2.86
C LYS A 70 -1.01 -9.13 2.74
N TYR A 71 0.10 -9.69 2.33
CA TYR A 71 1.29 -8.87 2.12
C TYR A 71 1.03 -7.83 1.03
N LYS A 72 0.47 -8.27 -0.09
CA LYS A 72 0.19 -7.35 -1.18
C LYS A 72 -0.82 -6.28 -0.75
N ARG A 73 -1.80 -6.67 0.04
CA ARG A 73 -2.77 -5.71 0.55
C ARG A 73 -2.08 -4.66 1.41
N ALA A 74 -1.20 -5.08 2.29
CA ALA A 74 -0.49 -4.14 3.15
C ALA A 74 0.35 -3.17 2.32
N VAL A 75 1.06 -3.68 1.34
CA VAL A 75 1.91 -2.83 0.50
C VAL A 75 1.07 -1.86 -0.31
N CYS A 76 -0.03 -2.33 -0.88
CA CYS A 76 -0.85 -1.46 -1.72
C CYS A 76 -1.50 -0.35 -0.91
N TYR A 77 -2.01 -0.67 0.28
CA TYR A 77 -2.62 0.36 1.10
C TYR A 77 -1.58 1.31 1.69
N GLU A 78 -0.38 0.81 1.96
CA GLU A 78 0.69 1.69 2.41
C GLU A 78 1.09 2.65 1.29
N ALA A 79 1.21 2.15 0.06
CA ALA A 79 1.53 3.00 -1.06
C ALA A 79 0.46 4.07 -1.26
N ALA A 80 -0.79 3.68 -1.12
CA ALA A 80 -1.89 4.63 -1.26
C ALA A 80 -1.83 5.70 -0.17
N ALA A 81 -1.48 5.31 1.04
CA ALA A 81 -1.36 6.28 2.12
C ALA A 81 -0.23 7.26 1.85
N LEU A 82 0.88 6.77 1.31
CA LEU A 82 1.99 7.64 0.98
C LEU A 82 1.61 8.63 -0.12
N ILE A 83 0.81 8.20 -1.08
CA ILE A 83 0.34 9.10 -2.13
C ILE A 83 -0.58 10.16 -1.54
N CYS A 84 -1.44 9.77 -0.61
CA CYS A 84 -2.31 10.74 0.05
C CYS A 84 -1.51 11.76 0.84
N GLU A 85 -0.43 11.31 1.45
CA GLU A 85 0.44 12.19 2.21
C GLU A 85 1.02 13.27 1.32
N ASP A 86 1.49 12.88 0.14
CA ASP A 86 2.00 13.83 -0.82
C ASP A 86 0.94 14.83 -1.25
N ASN A 87 -0.26 14.34 -1.47
CA ASN A 87 -1.35 15.22 -1.89
C ASN A 87 -1.68 16.25 -0.82
N LEU A 88 -1.56 15.85 0.42
CA LEU A 88 -1.82 16.79 1.50
C LEU A 88 -0.89 17.99 1.43
N ASP A 89 0.37 17.74 1.15
CA ASP A 89 1.33 18.80 1.06
C ASP A 89 0.99 19.80 -0.01
N PHE A 90 0.44 19.33 -1.12
CA PHE A 90 0.10 20.24 -2.18
C PHE A 90 -1.23 20.91 -1.96
N ASP A 91 -2.14 20.23 -1.31
CA ASP A 91 -3.50 20.72 -1.17
C ASP A 91 -3.67 21.71 -0.04
N THR A 92 -2.64 22.04 0.66
CA THR A 92 -2.80 22.95 1.77
C THR A 92 -2.77 24.40 1.33
N THR A 93 -2.63 24.69 0.09
CA THR A 93 -2.50 26.04 -0.27
C THR A 93 -3.82 26.70 -0.52
N THR A 94 -4.49 26.62 -1.44
CA THR A 94 -5.63 27.37 -1.69
C THR A 94 -6.86 26.95 -1.01
N ASN A 95 -7.76 26.48 -1.59
CA ASN A 95 -9.00 26.15 -1.04
C ASN A 95 -8.91 24.94 -0.33
N GLY A 96 -7.90 24.74 0.28
CA GLY A 96 -7.67 23.49 0.63
C GLY A 96 -8.12 22.97 1.95
N GLN A 97 -8.71 23.81 2.75
CA GLN A 97 -8.99 23.35 4.05
C GLN A 97 -9.86 22.13 4.07
N SER A 98 -11.00 22.14 3.49
CA SER A 98 -11.84 20.96 3.51
C SER A 98 -11.26 19.85 2.68
N ARG A 99 -10.57 20.16 1.60
CA ARG A 99 -9.94 19.16 0.84
C ARG A 99 -8.84 18.50 1.63
N GLY A 100 -8.04 19.26 2.36
CA GLY A 100 -7.01 18.71 3.19
C GLY A 100 -7.54 17.82 4.27
N GLU A 101 -8.64 18.20 4.88
CA GLU A 101 -9.25 17.39 5.91
C GLU A 101 -9.73 16.06 5.35
N ASN A 102 -10.32 16.08 4.16
CA ASN A 102 -10.77 14.85 3.54
C ASN A 102 -9.61 13.94 3.20
N GLN A 103 -8.53 14.49 2.70
CA GLN A 103 -7.37 13.69 2.40
C GLN A 103 -6.74 13.10 3.65
N GLN A 104 -6.73 13.86 4.72
CA GLN A 104 -6.19 13.38 5.96
C GLN A 104 -7.00 12.23 6.52
N ALA A 105 -8.33 12.35 6.46
CA ALA A 105 -9.19 11.28 6.92
C ALA A 105 -8.99 10.03 6.09
N LYS A 106 -8.82 10.20 4.79
CA LYS A 106 -8.59 9.07 3.91
C LYS A 106 -7.25 8.41 4.23
N MET A 107 -6.21 9.20 4.45
CA MET A 107 -4.92 8.66 4.79
C MET A 107 -4.98 7.85 6.09
N GLN A 108 -5.69 8.36 7.08
CA GLN A 108 -5.80 7.66 8.34
C GLN A 108 -6.56 6.35 8.19
N SER A 109 -7.58 6.33 7.35
CA SER A 109 -8.30 5.10 7.07
C SER A 109 -7.40 4.08 6.40
N LEU A 110 -6.60 4.54 5.45
CA LEU A 110 -5.68 3.63 4.76
C LEU A 110 -4.65 3.07 5.72
N ARG A 111 -4.13 3.91 6.60
CA ARG A 111 -3.15 3.44 7.57
C ARG A 111 -3.75 2.45 8.55
N ARG A 112 -5.01 2.63 8.90
CA ARG A 112 -5.67 1.68 9.78
C ARG A 112 -5.75 0.31 9.10
N ILE A 113 -6.06 0.31 7.81
CA ILE A 113 -6.13 -0.94 7.08
C ILE A 113 -4.75 -1.61 7.04
N VAL A 114 -3.69 -0.82 6.83
CA VAL A 114 -2.35 -1.34 6.84
C VAL A 114 -2.03 -2.00 8.18
N ASN A 115 -2.32 -1.29 9.25
CA ASN A 115 -2.00 -1.79 10.58
C ASN A 115 -2.74 -3.07 10.90
N HIS A 116 -4.02 -3.13 10.53
CA HIS A 116 -4.79 -4.34 10.76
C HIS A 116 -4.27 -5.50 9.91
N THR A 117 -3.89 -5.21 8.68
CA THR A 117 -3.39 -6.25 7.80
C THR A 117 -2.06 -6.80 8.31
N ILE A 118 -1.19 -5.92 8.78
CA ILE A 118 0.07 -6.36 9.33
C ILE A 118 -0.14 -7.17 10.59
N ALA A 119 -1.06 -6.76 11.44
CA ALA A 119 -1.36 -7.51 12.64
C ALA A 119 -1.86 -8.90 12.30
N ASP A 120 -2.72 -9.01 11.29
CA ASP A 120 -3.20 -10.30 10.84
C ASP A 120 -2.06 -11.14 10.28
N LEU A 121 -1.21 -10.52 9.49
CA LEU A 121 -0.13 -11.22 8.83
C LEU A 121 0.88 -11.74 9.84
N THR A 122 1.19 -10.94 10.84
CA THR A 122 2.18 -11.31 11.83
C THR A 122 1.59 -12.01 13.04
N ASN A 123 0.28 -12.21 13.01
CA ASN A 123 -0.40 -12.88 14.10
C ASN A 123 -0.31 -12.10 15.40
N ARG A 124 -0.14 -10.79 15.34
CA ARG A 124 -0.11 -10.01 16.53
C ARG A 124 -1.49 -9.77 16.99
N LYS A 125 -1.73 -9.71 18.28
CA LYS A 125 -3.03 -9.48 18.73
C LYS A 125 -3.35 -8.06 18.63
N ARG A 126 -4.27 -7.64 17.91
CA ARG A 126 -4.61 -6.29 17.70
C ARG A 126 -5.33 -5.72 18.84
N ASN A 127 -4.78 -5.61 19.95
CA ASN A 127 -5.41 -5.11 21.00
C ASN A 127 -6.52 -5.82 21.53
N ARG A 128 -6.81 -6.95 21.18
CA ARG A 128 -7.84 -7.64 21.58
C ARG A 128 -7.47 -8.28 22.72
N VAL A 129 -7.90 -8.08 23.61
CA VAL A 129 -7.67 -8.67 24.71
C VAL A 129 -7.92 -9.94 24.75
N LYS A 130 -7.34 -10.68 24.76
CA LYS A 130 -7.52 -11.88 24.74
C LYS A 130 -7.69 -12.29 25.95
N LEU A 131 -8.07 -12.06 26.67
CA LEU A 131 -8.34 -12.43 27.81
C LEU A 131 -8.21 -13.60 28.08
N ILE A 132 -7.78 -14.08 28.11
CA ILE A 132 -7.67 -15.22 28.32
C ILE A 132 -7.64 -15.60 29.15
#